data_435051c1ca2edce995d7fdd6210556bf
#
_entry.id   435051c1ca2edce995d7fdd6210556bf
#
_cell.length_a   1.000
_cell.length_b   1.000
_cell.length_c   1.000
_cell.angle_alpha   90.00
_cell.angle_beta   90.00
_cell.angle_gamma   90.00
#
_symmetry.space_group_name_H-M   'P 1'
#
loop_
_entity.id
_entity.type
_entity.pdbx_description
1 polymer ?
#
loop_
_entity_poly.entity_id
_entity_poly.type
_entity_poly.pdbx_seq_one_letter_code
_entity_poly.pdbx_strand_id
1 'polypeptide(L)'
;MIKIIEAAEIHFDMENLAELSFEFNPYPEEEIYDIIRQIQARFAKKYPRIRFSFGIQSFDNEVLTLSGRKSLFLGLVDFLRGLQPLKTDSTVFNFDFIAFGKRNTTKKGNRQLRNQSALTFFQNFVNSQFADSFSLYTLELFENQLWKKKNEKLISGEFFGTDEDIYEEFSLLKDILLDAGYSRYELSNFSLASKSSIHNRVYREMEDYIGI
;
A
#
# COMPACT_ATOMS: atom_id res chain seq x y z
N MET A 1 10.47 -15.74 7.53
CA MET A 1 9.63 -14.79 8.28
C MET A 1 9.30 -15.29 9.68
N ILE A 2 8.53 -16.36 9.89
CA ILE A 2 8.18 -16.90 11.21
C ILE A 2 9.41 -17.17 12.10
N LYS A 3 10.44 -17.82 11.57
CA LYS A 3 11.70 -18.08 12.31
C LYS A 3 12.42 -16.83 12.81
N ILE A 4 12.29 -15.69 12.12
CA ILE A 4 12.87 -14.41 12.55
C ILE A 4 12.14 -13.91 13.80
N ILE A 5 10.81 -14.00 13.83
CA ILE A 5 10.01 -13.60 14.99
C ILE A 5 10.29 -14.53 16.17
N GLU A 6 10.34 -15.84 15.94
CA GLU A 6 10.67 -16.83 16.98
C GLU A 6 12.10 -16.59 17.56
N ALA A 7 13.04 -16.18 16.72
CA ALA A 7 14.37 -15.79 17.20
C ALA A 7 14.32 -14.47 17.99
N ALA A 8 13.53 -13.50 17.55
CA ALA A 8 13.34 -12.25 18.29
C ALA A 8 12.70 -12.48 19.66
N GLU A 9 11.73 -13.40 19.76
CA GLU A 9 11.11 -13.78 21.03
C GLU A 9 12.09 -14.38 22.07
N ILE A 10 13.21 -14.91 21.62
CA ILE A 10 14.27 -15.45 22.51
C ILE A 10 15.15 -14.32 23.08
N HIS A 11 15.33 -13.24 22.32
CA HIS A 11 16.31 -12.21 22.63
C HIS A 11 15.69 -10.90 23.14
N PHE A 12 14.39 -10.69 22.89
CA PHE A 12 13.68 -9.48 23.27
C PHE A 12 12.42 -9.82 24.09
N ASP A 13 12.10 -8.97 25.05
CA ASP A 13 10.81 -9.03 25.72
C ASP A 13 9.70 -8.54 24.79
N MET A 14 8.90 -9.46 24.27
CA MET A 14 7.81 -9.20 23.36
C MET A 14 6.42 -9.40 24.02
N GLU A 15 6.34 -9.52 25.34
CA GLU A 15 5.06 -9.75 26.04
C GLU A 15 4.06 -8.62 25.82
N ASN A 16 4.54 -7.39 25.73
CA ASN A 16 3.74 -6.19 25.55
C ASN A 16 3.71 -5.67 24.10
N LEU A 17 4.13 -6.49 23.14
CA LEU A 17 4.11 -6.08 21.73
C LEU A 17 2.67 -5.87 21.26
N ALA A 18 2.36 -4.64 20.86
CA ALA A 18 1.01 -4.24 20.48
C ALA A 18 0.65 -4.58 19.01
N GLU A 19 1.65 -4.67 18.13
CA GLU A 19 1.44 -4.94 16.69
C GLU A 19 2.63 -5.69 16.08
N LEU A 20 2.36 -6.75 15.31
CA LEU A 20 3.28 -7.34 14.35
C LEU A 20 2.93 -6.84 12.96
N SER A 21 3.87 -6.22 12.26
CA SER A 21 3.67 -5.71 10.90
C SER A 21 4.49 -6.49 9.88
N PHE A 22 3.85 -6.83 8.75
CA PHE A 22 4.47 -7.53 7.63
C PHE A 22 4.18 -6.80 6.33
N GLU A 23 5.17 -6.72 5.45
CA GLU A 23 5.04 -6.14 4.13
C GLU A 23 5.14 -7.22 3.05
N PHE A 24 4.24 -7.16 2.07
CA PHE A 24 4.15 -8.09 0.96
C PHE A 24 4.05 -7.38 -0.38
N ASN A 25 4.65 -7.99 -1.39
CA ASN A 25 4.28 -7.70 -2.76
C ASN A 25 3.00 -8.46 -3.10
N PRO A 26 2.00 -7.81 -3.71
CA PRO A 26 0.69 -8.39 -3.95
C PRO A 26 0.68 -9.29 -5.21
N TYR A 27 1.39 -10.40 -5.15
CA TYR A 27 1.30 -11.40 -6.21
C TYR A 27 0.26 -12.45 -5.82
N PRO A 28 -0.65 -12.84 -6.72
CA PRO A 28 -1.67 -13.84 -6.46
C PRO A 28 -1.06 -15.26 -6.50
N GLU A 29 -0.11 -15.50 -5.59
CA GLU A 29 0.52 -16.79 -5.40
C GLU A 29 -0.10 -17.43 -4.14
N GLU A 30 -0.50 -18.69 -4.26
CA GLU A 30 -1.09 -19.45 -3.13
C GLU A 30 -0.19 -19.41 -1.89
N GLU A 31 1.10 -19.35 -2.09
CA GLU A 31 2.12 -19.22 -1.06
C GLU A 31 1.89 -18.01 -0.13
N ILE A 32 1.43 -16.86 -0.63
CA ILE A 32 1.15 -15.68 0.20
C ILE A 32 0.03 -15.97 1.20
N TYR A 33 -1.06 -16.58 0.74
CA TYR A 33 -2.19 -16.89 1.61
C TYR A 33 -1.80 -17.92 2.68
N ASP A 34 -0.97 -18.91 2.30
CA ASP A 34 -0.46 -19.89 3.26
C ASP A 34 0.47 -19.27 4.29
N ILE A 35 1.34 -18.34 3.91
CA ILE A 35 2.17 -17.58 4.83
C ILE A 35 1.30 -16.78 5.79
N ILE A 36 0.27 -16.09 5.31
CA ILE A 36 -0.65 -15.32 6.17
C ILE A 36 -1.36 -16.25 7.15
N ARG A 37 -1.91 -17.39 6.68
CA ARG A 37 -2.55 -18.40 7.56
C ARG A 37 -1.60 -18.91 8.65
N GLN A 38 -0.34 -19.20 8.30
CA GLN A 38 0.66 -19.67 9.26
C GLN A 38 1.01 -18.60 10.29
N ILE A 39 1.16 -17.34 9.87
CA ILE A 39 1.41 -16.20 10.77
C ILE A 39 0.22 -16.04 11.73
N GLN A 40 -1.01 -16.03 11.22
CA GLN A 40 -2.21 -15.91 12.04
C GLN A 40 -2.34 -17.08 13.02
N ALA A 41 -2.16 -18.32 12.55
CA ALA A 41 -2.25 -19.51 13.42
C ALA A 41 -1.22 -19.46 14.55
N ARG A 42 -0.02 -18.92 14.30
CA ARG A 42 1.07 -18.87 15.27
C ARG A 42 0.94 -17.73 16.26
N PHE A 43 0.55 -16.55 15.78
CA PHE A 43 0.73 -15.29 16.52
C PHE A 43 -0.58 -14.58 16.91
N ALA A 44 -1.74 -14.87 16.28
CA ALA A 44 -2.98 -14.13 16.54
C ALA A 44 -3.53 -14.28 17.98
N LYS A 45 -3.14 -15.35 18.70
CA LYS A 45 -3.50 -15.53 20.10
C LYS A 45 -2.52 -14.85 21.06
N LYS A 46 -1.31 -14.56 20.58
CA LYS A 46 -0.23 -14.01 21.40
C LYS A 46 -0.18 -12.46 21.30
N TYR A 47 -0.41 -11.95 20.11
CA TYR A 47 -0.34 -10.52 19.84
C TYR A 47 -1.71 -9.96 19.47
N PRO A 48 -2.08 -8.80 20.01
CA PRO A 48 -3.42 -8.24 19.85
C PRO A 48 -3.71 -7.80 18.40
N ARG A 49 -2.65 -7.53 17.61
CA ARG A 49 -2.78 -7.06 16.23
C ARG A 49 -1.69 -7.62 15.33
N ILE A 50 -2.11 -8.09 14.16
CA ILE A 50 -1.23 -8.47 13.06
C ILE A 50 -1.61 -7.62 11.83
N ARG A 51 -0.65 -6.80 11.36
CA ARG A 51 -0.83 -5.92 10.21
C ARG A 51 -0.13 -6.54 9.00
N PHE A 52 -0.85 -6.64 7.90
CA PHE A 52 -0.33 -7.02 6.59
C PHE A 52 -0.45 -5.83 5.64
N SER A 53 0.68 -5.35 5.13
CA SER A 53 0.74 -4.25 4.16
C SER A 53 1.06 -4.80 2.78
N PHE A 54 0.29 -4.38 1.77
CA PHE A 54 0.41 -4.83 0.39
C PHE A 54 0.71 -3.67 -0.54
N GLY A 55 1.88 -3.69 -1.17
CA GLY A 55 2.33 -2.65 -2.08
C GLY A 55 1.66 -2.72 -3.45
N ILE A 56 0.38 -2.36 -3.56
CA ILE A 56 -0.36 -2.31 -4.83
C ILE A 56 0.21 -1.27 -5.78
N GLN A 57 0.50 -0.10 -5.25
CA GLN A 57 1.07 1.09 -5.88
C GLN A 57 0.15 1.78 -6.89
N SER A 58 -0.51 1.06 -7.79
CA SER A 58 -1.44 1.62 -8.77
C SER A 58 -2.37 0.54 -9.33
N PHE A 59 -3.54 0.93 -9.77
CA PHE A 59 -4.41 0.11 -10.61
C PHE A 59 -4.21 0.36 -12.11
N ASP A 60 -3.27 1.20 -12.49
CA ASP A 60 -2.87 1.44 -13.88
C ASP A 60 -1.70 0.54 -14.26
N ASN A 61 -1.95 -0.46 -15.13
CA ASN A 61 -0.94 -1.42 -15.57
C ASN A 61 0.25 -0.78 -16.29
N GLU A 62 0.01 0.31 -17.01
CA GLU A 62 1.08 1.01 -17.72
C GLU A 62 2.03 1.67 -16.71
N VAL A 63 1.47 2.29 -15.66
CA VAL A 63 2.24 2.85 -14.55
C VAL A 63 3.04 1.76 -13.83
N LEU A 64 2.43 0.62 -13.54
CA LEU A 64 3.12 -0.52 -12.89
C LEU A 64 4.27 -1.04 -13.75
N THR A 65 4.03 -1.23 -15.06
CA THR A 65 5.06 -1.71 -15.99
C THR A 65 6.24 -0.75 -16.05
N LEU A 66 5.99 0.55 -16.11
CA LEU A 66 7.03 1.56 -16.18
C LEU A 66 7.81 1.73 -14.87
N SER A 67 7.14 1.52 -13.76
CA SER A 67 7.81 1.47 -12.44
C SER A 67 8.57 0.16 -12.18
N GLY A 68 8.68 -0.72 -13.21
CA GLY A 68 9.39 -1.99 -13.12
C GLY A 68 8.67 -3.06 -12.32
N ARG A 69 7.36 -2.88 -12.06
CA ARG A 69 6.52 -3.86 -11.36
C ARG A 69 5.79 -4.75 -12.34
N LYS A 70 5.52 -5.98 -11.94
CA LYS A 70 4.66 -6.88 -12.72
C LYS A 70 3.25 -6.29 -12.78
N SER A 71 2.60 -6.40 -13.94
CA SER A 71 1.19 -6.03 -14.09
C SER A 71 0.31 -6.89 -13.18
N LEU A 72 -0.49 -6.25 -12.34
CA LEU A 72 -1.34 -6.91 -11.33
C LEU A 72 -2.79 -7.03 -11.75
N PHE A 73 -3.21 -6.28 -12.79
CA PHE A 73 -4.63 -6.04 -13.04
C PHE A 73 -5.48 -7.30 -13.23
N LEU A 74 -4.96 -8.32 -13.91
CA LEU A 74 -5.71 -9.56 -14.15
C LEU A 74 -5.79 -10.47 -12.90
N GLY A 75 -4.81 -10.40 -12.02
CA GLY A 75 -4.76 -11.19 -10.78
C GLY A 75 -5.22 -10.46 -9.52
N LEU A 76 -5.41 -9.14 -9.58
CA LEU A 76 -5.68 -8.34 -8.38
C LEU A 76 -7.04 -8.66 -7.75
N VAL A 77 -8.09 -8.84 -8.55
CA VAL A 77 -9.41 -9.21 -8.05
C VAL A 77 -9.35 -10.56 -7.35
N ASP A 78 -8.65 -11.52 -7.94
CA ASP A 78 -8.48 -12.86 -7.36
C ASP A 78 -7.60 -12.80 -6.11
N PHE A 79 -6.55 -11.96 -6.12
CA PHE A 79 -5.75 -11.68 -4.93
C PHE A 79 -6.61 -11.14 -3.77
N LEU A 80 -7.39 -10.11 -4.00
CA LEU A 80 -8.26 -9.53 -2.97
C LEU A 80 -9.32 -10.53 -2.49
N ARG A 81 -9.88 -11.33 -3.41
CA ARG A 81 -10.84 -12.39 -3.09
C ARG A 81 -10.20 -13.47 -2.23
N GLY A 82 -8.94 -13.86 -2.50
CA GLY A 82 -8.18 -14.81 -1.70
C GLY A 82 -7.83 -14.30 -0.30
N LEU A 83 -7.68 -12.98 -0.11
CA LEU A 83 -7.46 -12.37 1.20
C LEU A 83 -8.73 -12.31 2.07
N GLN A 84 -9.91 -12.29 1.45
CA GLN A 84 -11.16 -12.08 2.18
C GLN A 84 -11.40 -13.08 3.34
N PRO A 85 -11.20 -14.40 3.16
CA PRO A 85 -11.35 -15.37 4.25
C PRO A 85 -10.28 -15.26 5.34
N LEU A 86 -9.22 -14.49 5.13
CA LEU A 86 -8.13 -14.29 6.07
C LEU A 86 -8.33 -13.06 6.97
N LYS A 87 -9.39 -12.27 6.73
CA LYS A 87 -9.70 -11.11 7.54
C LYS A 87 -10.32 -11.55 8.87
N THR A 88 -9.70 -11.14 9.99
CA THR A 88 -10.16 -11.41 11.35
C THR A 88 -10.12 -10.13 12.18
N ASP A 89 -10.69 -10.13 13.38
CA ASP A 89 -10.68 -8.96 14.26
C ASP A 89 -9.28 -8.49 14.64
N SER A 90 -8.33 -9.43 14.79
CA SER A 90 -6.93 -9.15 15.09
C SER A 90 -6.10 -8.79 13.87
N THR A 91 -6.65 -8.91 12.66
CA THR A 91 -5.94 -8.64 11.42
C THR A 91 -6.22 -7.21 10.94
N VAL A 92 -5.18 -6.54 10.46
CA VAL A 92 -5.27 -5.25 9.77
C VAL A 92 -4.68 -5.40 8.38
N PHE A 93 -5.49 -5.16 7.36
CA PHE A 93 -5.03 -5.09 5.97
C PHE A 93 -4.80 -3.65 5.53
N ASN A 94 -3.56 -3.35 5.18
CA ASN A 94 -3.13 -2.08 4.62
C ASN A 94 -2.77 -2.22 3.14
N PHE A 95 -3.09 -1.21 2.35
CA PHE A 95 -2.74 -1.18 0.94
C PHE A 95 -2.02 0.12 0.59
N ASP A 96 -0.83 -0.03 -0.01
CA ASP A 96 0.02 1.11 -0.35
C ASP A 96 -0.19 1.53 -1.79
N PHE A 97 -0.37 2.83 -2.00
CA PHE A 97 -0.56 3.47 -3.30
C PHE A 97 0.38 4.64 -3.47
N ILE A 98 0.69 4.92 -4.73
CA ILE A 98 1.52 6.06 -5.12
C ILE A 98 0.74 6.91 -6.12
N ALA A 99 0.65 8.21 -5.88
CA ALA A 99 0.21 9.19 -6.85
C ALA A 99 1.35 9.48 -7.83
N PHE A 100 1.16 9.13 -9.09
CA PHE A 100 2.17 9.24 -10.14
C PHE A 100 2.02 10.52 -10.99
N GLY A 101 0.91 11.22 -10.88
CA GLY A 101 0.61 12.41 -11.67
C GLY A 101 0.42 12.14 -13.16
N LYS A 102 0.21 10.87 -13.55
CA LYS A 102 0.08 10.51 -14.97
C LYS A 102 -1.15 11.17 -15.58
N ARG A 103 -0.96 11.90 -16.66
CA ARG A 103 -2.02 12.48 -17.48
C ARG A 103 -2.07 11.86 -18.87
N ASN A 104 -3.25 11.45 -19.30
CA ASN A 104 -3.49 11.07 -20.68
C ASN A 104 -3.68 12.34 -21.52
N THR A 105 -2.79 12.60 -22.47
CA THR A 105 -3.02 13.61 -23.51
C THR A 105 -4.00 13.07 -24.53
N THR A 106 -5.19 13.62 -24.59
CA THR A 106 -6.09 13.33 -25.71
C THR A 106 -5.53 13.95 -27.00
N LYS A 107 -5.85 13.36 -28.18
CA LYS A 107 -5.47 13.91 -29.50
C LYS A 107 -5.88 15.38 -29.74
N LYS A 108 -6.68 15.97 -28.86
CA LYS A 108 -7.14 17.37 -28.89
C LYS A 108 -6.44 18.28 -27.88
N GLY A 109 -5.36 17.80 -27.23
CA GLY A 109 -4.61 18.63 -26.28
C GLY A 109 -5.29 18.88 -24.93
N ASN A 110 -6.50 18.36 -24.70
CA ASN A 110 -7.12 18.43 -23.39
C ASN A 110 -6.45 17.42 -22.44
N ARG A 111 -5.84 17.92 -21.39
CA ARG A 111 -5.30 17.09 -20.31
C ARG A 111 -6.46 16.49 -19.53
N GLN A 112 -6.63 15.17 -19.61
CA GLN A 112 -7.54 14.43 -18.74
C GLN A 112 -6.74 13.72 -17.67
N LEU A 113 -7.18 13.88 -16.43
CA LEU A 113 -6.69 13.07 -15.33
C LEU A 113 -6.95 11.60 -15.65
N ARG A 114 -5.87 10.83 -15.76
CA ARG A 114 -5.77 9.38 -15.62
C ARG A 114 -6.77 8.48 -16.36
N ASN A 115 -6.32 7.24 -16.53
CA ASN A 115 -7.17 6.10 -16.88
C ASN A 115 -8.40 6.06 -15.96
N GLN A 116 -9.55 6.47 -16.46
CA GLN A 116 -10.80 6.54 -15.71
C GLN A 116 -11.17 5.20 -15.06
N SER A 117 -10.79 4.09 -15.72
CA SER A 117 -11.02 2.74 -15.20
C SER A 117 -10.22 2.46 -13.92
N ALA A 118 -8.97 2.90 -13.85
CA ALA A 118 -8.14 2.73 -12.66
C ALA A 118 -8.66 3.53 -11.48
N LEU A 119 -9.13 4.77 -11.72
CA LEU A 119 -9.75 5.60 -10.70
C LEU A 119 -11.07 5.01 -10.20
N THR A 120 -11.93 4.55 -11.11
CA THR A 120 -13.19 3.89 -10.75
C THR A 120 -12.93 2.61 -9.94
N PHE A 121 -11.90 1.84 -10.32
CA PHE A 121 -11.53 0.65 -9.55
C PHE A 121 -11.04 1.01 -8.16
N PHE A 122 -10.19 2.03 -8.02
CA PHE A 122 -9.75 2.53 -6.72
C PHE A 122 -10.93 2.95 -5.84
N GLN A 123 -11.85 3.74 -6.38
CA GLN A 123 -13.04 4.19 -5.67
C GLN A 123 -13.93 3.02 -5.22
N ASN A 124 -14.16 2.04 -6.08
CA ASN A 124 -14.93 0.83 -5.73
C ASN A 124 -14.22 0.01 -4.65
N PHE A 125 -12.90 -0.12 -4.74
CA PHE A 125 -12.11 -0.83 -3.74
C PHE A 125 -12.17 -0.14 -2.37
N VAL A 126 -12.02 1.18 -2.34
CA VAL A 126 -12.13 1.99 -1.11
C VAL A 126 -13.53 1.87 -0.50
N ASN A 127 -14.58 2.02 -1.32
CA ASN A 127 -15.97 1.93 -0.88
C ASN A 127 -16.38 0.54 -0.39
N SER A 128 -15.68 -0.51 -0.78
CA SER A 128 -15.91 -1.87 -0.27
C SER A 128 -15.58 -2.02 1.22
N GLN A 129 -14.79 -1.09 1.77
CA GLN A 129 -14.26 -1.13 3.15
C GLN A 129 -13.57 -2.45 3.52
N PHE A 130 -13.08 -3.15 2.50
CA PHE A 130 -12.27 -4.36 2.71
C PHE A 130 -10.92 -4.02 3.34
N ALA A 131 -10.28 -2.93 2.88
CA ALA A 131 -9.06 -2.40 3.47
C ALA A 131 -9.36 -1.76 4.84
N ASP A 132 -8.53 -2.02 5.83
CA ASP A 132 -8.60 -1.36 7.14
C ASP A 132 -7.84 -0.01 7.11
N SER A 133 -6.83 0.09 6.25
CA SER A 133 -6.00 1.28 6.11
C SER A 133 -5.35 1.37 4.73
N PHE A 134 -4.93 2.58 4.41
CA PHE A 134 -4.19 2.90 3.20
C PHE A 134 -2.97 3.74 3.52
N SER A 135 -1.87 3.46 2.81
CA SER A 135 -0.75 4.39 2.71
C SER A 135 -0.78 4.99 1.31
N LEU A 136 -0.85 6.30 1.21
CA LEU A 136 -0.88 7.04 -0.04
C LEU A 136 0.32 7.96 -0.11
N TYR A 137 1.22 7.67 -1.04
CA TYR A 137 2.47 8.41 -1.23
C TYR A 137 2.42 9.24 -2.52
N THR A 138 3.24 10.26 -2.60
CA THR A 138 3.60 10.92 -3.86
C THR A 138 4.78 10.22 -4.50
N LEU A 139 4.82 10.21 -5.84
CA LEU A 139 5.99 9.71 -6.55
C LEU A 139 7.20 10.60 -6.28
N GLU A 140 8.25 10.03 -5.74
CA GLU A 140 9.56 10.68 -5.60
C GLU A 140 10.57 10.03 -6.55
N LEU A 141 11.22 10.84 -7.38
CA LEU A 141 12.20 10.40 -8.36
C LEU A 141 13.61 10.74 -7.89
N PHE A 142 14.31 9.78 -7.31
CA PHE A 142 15.71 9.97 -6.95
C PHE A 142 16.64 9.73 -8.15
N GLU A 143 17.68 10.54 -8.29
CA GLU A 143 18.63 10.49 -9.43
C GLU A 143 19.34 9.13 -9.58
N ASN A 144 19.52 8.39 -8.50
CA ASN A 144 20.24 7.13 -8.48
C ASN A 144 19.38 5.89 -8.76
N GLN A 145 18.09 6.03 -9.00
CA GLN A 145 17.23 4.88 -9.27
C GLN A 145 17.56 4.22 -10.61
N LEU A 146 17.79 2.90 -10.58
CA LEU A 146 18.18 2.11 -11.77
C LEU A 146 17.15 2.19 -12.91
N TRP A 147 15.87 2.31 -12.58
CA TRP A 147 14.81 2.42 -13.57
C TRP A 147 14.76 3.80 -14.25
N LYS A 148 15.15 4.89 -13.56
CA LYS A 148 15.35 6.21 -14.15
C LYS A 148 16.44 6.18 -15.22
N LYS A 149 17.53 5.45 -14.95
CA LYS A 149 18.65 5.30 -15.91
C LYS A 149 18.29 4.46 -17.14
N LYS A 150 17.29 3.56 -17.03
CA LYS A 150 16.88 2.67 -18.14
C LYS A 150 15.82 3.28 -19.05
N ASN A 151 15.11 4.32 -18.62
CA ASN A 151 13.98 4.90 -19.34
C ASN A 151 14.14 6.41 -19.47
N GLU A 152 14.83 6.89 -20.51
CA GLU A 152 14.98 8.32 -20.81
C GLU A 152 13.62 9.05 -20.92
N LYS A 153 12.57 8.36 -21.37
CA LYS A 153 11.19 8.88 -21.42
C LYS A 153 10.60 9.19 -20.05
N LEU A 154 11.08 8.56 -18.98
CA LEU A 154 10.66 8.84 -17.61
C LEU A 154 11.27 10.16 -17.09
N ILE A 155 12.43 10.55 -17.65
CA ILE A 155 13.17 11.76 -17.26
C ILE A 155 12.59 12.99 -17.96
N SER A 156 11.99 12.82 -19.16
CA SER A 156 11.44 13.93 -19.97
C SER A 156 10.12 14.50 -19.47
N GLY A 157 9.51 13.93 -18.41
CA GLY A 157 8.18 14.33 -17.94
C GLY A 157 7.04 13.96 -18.89
N GLU A 158 7.34 13.22 -19.98
CA GLU A 158 6.34 12.79 -20.95
C GLU A 158 5.38 11.73 -20.39
N PHE A 159 5.85 11.00 -19.38
CA PHE A 159 5.12 9.87 -18.82
C PHE A 159 4.52 10.14 -17.43
N PHE A 160 5.30 10.65 -16.52
CA PHE A 160 4.80 11.14 -15.24
C PHE A 160 4.57 12.66 -15.35
N GLY A 161 3.52 13.11 -14.66
CA GLY A 161 3.18 14.52 -14.64
C GLY A 161 4.21 15.38 -13.89
N THR A 162 3.92 16.66 -13.85
CA THR A 162 4.65 17.62 -13.01
C THR A 162 4.33 17.37 -11.53
N ASP A 163 5.02 18.06 -10.64
CA ASP A 163 4.72 18.02 -9.20
C ASP A 163 3.28 18.45 -8.91
N GLU A 164 2.73 19.41 -9.68
CA GLU A 164 1.33 19.81 -9.59
C GLU A 164 0.40 18.66 -9.99
N ASP A 165 0.73 17.91 -11.05
CA ASP A 165 -0.05 16.76 -11.49
C ASP A 165 -0.07 15.65 -10.44
N ILE A 166 1.08 15.40 -9.80
CA ILE A 166 1.22 14.45 -8.70
C ILE A 166 0.38 14.88 -7.50
N TYR A 167 0.45 16.16 -7.16
CA TYR A 167 -0.32 16.72 -6.06
C TYR A 167 -1.84 16.69 -6.30
N GLU A 168 -2.29 17.01 -7.52
CA GLU A 168 -3.70 16.91 -7.90
C GLU A 168 -4.21 15.46 -7.80
N GLU A 169 -3.42 14.49 -8.27
CA GLU A 169 -3.78 13.09 -8.13
C GLU A 169 -3.81 12.64 -6.68
N PHE A 170 -2.79 13.00 -5.89
CA PHE A 170 -2.77 12.71 -4.45
C PHE A 170 -4.03 13.28 -3.76
N SER A 171 -4.39 14.53 -4.07
CA SER A 171 -5.55 15.19 -3.48
C SER A 171 -6.85 14.48 -3.84
N LEU A 172 -7.01 14.05 -5.11
CA LEU A 172 -8.18 13.31 -5.55
C LEU A 172 -8.30 11.95 -4.83
N LEU A 173 -7.21 11.17 -4.76
CA LEU A 173 -7.22 9.88 -4.09
C LEU A 173 -7.46 10.03 -2.58
N LYS A 174 -6.86 11.04 -1.97
CA LYS A 174 -7.09 11.42 -0.56
C LYS A 174 -8.57 11.72 -0.31
N ASP A 175 -9.19 12.53 -1.15
CA ASP A 175 -10.60 12.92 -0.97
C ASP A 175 -11.53 11.71 -1.08
N ILE A 176 -11.26 10.77 -2.02
CA ILE A 176 -11.98 9.49 -2.09
C ILE A 176 -11.87 8.70 -0.78
N LEU A 177 -10.69 8.66 -0.15
CA LEU A 177 -10.49 7.98 1.13
C LEU A 177 -11.29 8.65 2.25
N LEU A 178 -11.24 9.98 2.34
CA LEU A 178 -11.94 10.75 3.37
C LEU A 178 -13.47 10.61 3.21
N ASP A 179 -14.00 10.68 1.99
CA ASP A 179 -15.42 10.52 1.69
C ASP A 179 -15.94 9.12 2.04
N ALA A 180 -15.08 8.11 1.94
CA ALA A 180 -15.41 6.74 2.34
C ALA A 180 -15.25 6.46 3.86
N GLY A 181 -14.93 7.49 4.65
CA GLY A 181 -14.87 7.40 6.12
C GLY A 181 -13.50 7.01 6.69
N TYR A 182 -12.44 6.99 5.87
CA TYR A 182 -11.08 6.83 6.39
C TYR A 182 -10.60 8.15 6.97
N SER A 183 -10.04 8.10 8.16
CA SER A 183 -9.43 9.28 8.79
C SER A 183 -7.93 9.33 8.47
N ARG A 184 -7.44 10.50 8.09
CA ARG A 184 -6.00 10.74 7.93
C ARG A 184 -5.38 10.90 9.31
N TYR A 185 -4.55 9.96 9.73
CA TYR A 185 -3.87 10.02 11.02
C TYR A 185 -2.39 10.42 10.90
N GLU A 186 -1.88 10.44 9.68
CA GLU A 186 -0.51 10.81 9.35
C GLU A 186 -0.44 11.38 7.93
N LEU A 187 0.72 11.99 7.53
CA LEU A 187 0.88 12.65 6.23
C LEU A 187 0.45 11.78 5.03
N SER A 188 0.80 10.50 5.06
CA SER A 188 0.53 9.55 3.99
C SER A 188 -0.41 8.42 4.40
N ASN A 189 -0.89 8.40 5.65
CA ASN A 189 -1.59 7.24 6.18
C ASN A 189 -3.04 7.54 6.58
N PHE A 190 -3.93 6.66 6.14
CA PHE A 190 -5.37 6.74 6.34
C PHE A 190 -5.88 5.42 6.92
N SER A 191 -6.83 5.47 7.84
CA SER A 191 -7.41 4.25 8.41
C SER A 191 -8.87 4.42 8.80
N LEU A 192 -9.59 3.31 8.85
CA LEU A 192 -10.83 3.21 9.60
C LEU A 192 -10.56 3.37 11.10
N ALA A 193 -11.59 3.66 11.88
CA ALA A 193 -11.47 3.85 13.32
C ALA A 193 -10.72 2.69 13.99
N SER A 194 -9.78 3.00 14.87
CA SER A 194 -8.92 2.05 15.62
C SER A 194 -8.02 1.13 14.78
N LYS A 195 -7.85 1.37 13.48
CA LYS A 195 -7.02 0.56 12.56
C LYS A 195 -5.73 1.26 12.10
N SER A 196 -5.37 2.38 12.72
CA SER A 196 -4.08 3.07 12.46
C SER A 196 -2.90 2.17 12.83
N SER A 197 -1.78 2.30 12.09
CA SER A 197 -0.55 1.57 12.38
C SER A 197 0.07 2.06 13.69
N ILE A 198 0.32 1.13 14.59
CA ILE A 198 1.04 1.41 15.85
C ILE A 198 2.51 1.64 15.53
N HIS A 199 3.09 0.84 14.63
CA HIS A 199 4.47 0.97 14.19
C HIS A 199 4.78 2.39 13.66
N ASN A 200 3.94 2.94 12.78
CA ASN A 200 4.14 4.31 12.25
C ASN A 200 4.06 5.36 13.36
N ARG A 201 3.22 5.14 14.36
CA ARG A 201 3.06 6.06 15.48
C ARG A 201 4.31 6.13 16.36
N VAL A 202 4.96 4.99 16.62
CA VAL A 202 6.22 4.92 17.41
C VAL A 202 7.29 5.86 16.84
N TYR A 203 7.49 5.86 15.52
CA TYR A 203 8.44 6.80 14.89
C TYR A 203 8.09 8.26 15.10
N ARG A 204 6.80 8.58 15.09
CA ARG A 204 6.34 9.97 15.20
C ARG A 204 6.34 10.50 16.61
N GLU A 205 6.05 9.63 17.54
CA GLU A 205 6.08 9.94 18.97
C GLU A 205 7.52 9.91 19.52
N MET A 206 8.51 9.63 18.64
CA MET A 206 9.95 9.53 18.98
C MET A 206 10.21 8.51 20.11
N GLU A 207 9.43 7.45 20.13
CA GLU A 207 9.66 6.32 21.03
C GLU A 207 10.84 5.47 20.58
N ASP A 208 11.43 4.73 21.50
CA ASP A 208 12.56 3.84 21.20
C ASP A 208 12.13 2.70 20.28
N TYR A 209 12.93 2.42 19.27
CA TYR A 209 12.77 1.29 18.37
C TYR A 209 14.12 0.69 17.98
N ILE A 210 14.11 -0.59 17.60
CA ILE A 210 15.30 -1.30 17.12
C ILE A 210 15.05 -1.75 15.68
N GLY A 211 15.94 -1.35 14.77
CA GLY A 211 16.03 -1.90 13.43
C GLY A 211 16.94 -3.13 13.42
N ILE A 212 16.52 -4.22 12.76
CA ILE A 212 17.25 -5.47 12.63
C ILE A 212 17.61 -5.68 11.16
#